data_471171690d513ec76f42ac60f2f83759
#
_entry.id   471171690d513ec76f42ac60f2f83759
#
_cell.length_a   1.000
_cell.length_b   1.000
_cell.length_c   1.000
_cell.angle_alpha   90.00
_cell.angle_beta   90.00
_cell.angle_gamma   90.00
#
_symmetry.space_group_name_H-M   'P 1'
#
loop_
_entity.id
_entity.type
_entity.pdbx_description
1 polymer ?
#
loop_
_entity_poly.entity_id
_entity_poly.type
_entity_poly.pdbx_seq_one_letter_code
_entity_poly.pdbx_strand_id
1 'polypeptide(L)' 'MDLKNYSTGIQHIGIPTNDIEKTIAFYKELGFETALQTINKEADEKVAFLKLKTLVIETYENKAAK' A
#
# COMPACT_ATOMS: atom_id res chain seq x y z
N MET A 1 -1.99 -16.45 -0.93
CA MET A 1 -3.05 -15.53 -0.49
C MET A 1 -4.00 -16.27 0.44
N ASP A 2 -4.29 -15.69 1.56
CA ASP A 2 -5.15 -16.31 2.56
C ASP A 2 -6.57 -15.79 2.41
N LEU A 3 -7.49 -16.64 2.01
CA LEU A 3 -8.87 -16.26 1.79
C LEU A 3 -9.58 -15.83 3.08
N LYS A 4 -9.06 -16.24 4.24
CA LYS A 4 -9.64 -15.83 5.52
C LYS A 4 -9.55 -14.32 5.73
N ASN A 5 -8.54 -13.68 5.16
CA ASN A 5 -8.38 -12.25 5.28
C ASN A 5 -9.48 -11.49 4.55
N TYR A 6 -10.09 -12.11 3.58
CA TYR A 6 -11.16 -11.48 2.81
C TYR A 6 -12.52 -11.67 3.44
N SER A 7 -12.66 -12.64 4.32
CA SER A 7 -13.93 -12.90 4.97
C SER A 7 -14.30 -11.86 6.01
N THR A 8 -13.35 -10.98 6.37
CA THR A 8 -13.61 -9.90 7.33
C THR A 8 -14.28 -8.70 6.69
N GLY A 9 -14.43 -8.68 5.38
CA GLY A 9 -14.99 -7.55 4.66
C GLY A 9 -13.99 -6.46 4.33
N ILE A 10 -12.75 -6.61 4.74
CA ILE A 10 -11.67 -5.66 4.42
C ILE A 10 -10.72 -6.33 3.45
N GLN A 11 -10.53 -5.70 2.29
CA GLN A 11 -9.57 -6.17 1.31
C GLN A 11 -8.25 -5.44 1.51
N HIS A 12 -7.19 -6.21 1.58
CA HIS A 12 -5.85 -5.67 1.80
C HIS A 12 -4.91 -6.28 0.76
N ILE A 13 -4.29 -5.42 -0.03
CA ILE A 13 -3.40 -5.83 -1.11
C ILE A 13 -2.04 -5.19 -0.89
N GLY A 14 -0.99 -5.99 -0.94
CA GLY A 14 0.38 -5.48 -0.85
C GLY A 14 0.96 -5.28 -2.24
N ILE A 15 1.47 -4.10 -2.52
CA ILE A 15 2.04 -3.74 -3.82
C ILE A 15 3.44 -3.16 -3.63
N PRO A 16 4.48 -3.84 -4.09
CA PRO A 16 5.83 -3.30 -4.03
C PRO A 16 6.02 -2.22 -5.09
N THR A 17 6.85 -1.24 -4.79
CA THR A 17 7.18 -0.19 -5.74
C THR A 17 8.62 0.23 -5.56
N ASN A 18 9.24 0.73 -6.63
CA ASN A 18 10.56 1.32 -6.54
C ASN A 18 10.50 2.84 -6.38
N ASP A 19 9.30 3.42 -6.38
CA ASP A 19 9.09 4.85 -6.17
C ASP A 19 7.73 5.05 -5.51
N ILE A 20 7.75 5.11 -4.18
CA ILE A 20 6.51 5.16 -3.42
C ILE A 20 5.75 6.46 -3.63
N GLU A 21 6.46 7.57 -3.87
CA GLU A 21 5.80 8.85 -4.09
C GLU A 21 4.98 8.85 -5.36
N LYS A 22 5.52 8.28 -6.44
CA LYS A 22 4.77 8.15 -7.69
C LYS A 22 3.58 7.22 -7.53
N THR A 23 3.76 6.15 -6.79
CA THR A 23 2.68 5.19 -6.55
C THR A 23 1.55 5.85 -5.77
N ILE A 24 1.88 6.59 -4.72
CA ILE A 24 0.87 7.31 -3.94
C ILE A 24 0.13 8.30 -4.83
N ALA A 25 0.84 9.07 -5.64
CA ALA A 25 0.21 10.04 -6.51
C ALA A 25 -0.73 9.38 -7.51
N PHE A 26 -0.34 8.25 -8.05
CA PHE A 26 -1.17 7.49 -8.99
C PHE A 26 -2.49 7.08 -8.35
N TYR A 27 -2.44 6.50 -7.15
CA TYR A 27 -3.64 6.04 -6.49
C TYR A 27 -4.50 7.20 -5.99
N LYS A 28 -3.90 8.32 -5.62
CA LYS A 28 -4.68 9.50 -5.26
C LYS A 28 -5.52 10.00 -6.43
N GLU A 29 -5.00 9.94 -7.64
CA GLU A 29 -5.76 10.33 -8.82
C GLU A 29 -6.96 9.41 -9.04
N LEU A 30 -6.87 8.15 -8.58
CA LEU A 30 -7.96 7.21 -8.66
C LEU A 30 -8.99 7.38 -7.54
N GLY A 31 -8.74 8.28 -6.59
CA GLY A 31 -9.65 8.55 -5.50
C GLY A 31 -9.23 7.98 -4.16
N PHE A 32 -8.07 7.35 -4.08
CA PHE A 32 -7.58 6.82 -2.81
C PHE A 32 -7.10 7.93 -1.89
N GLU A 33 -7.23 7.70 -0.60
CA GLU A 33 -6.70 8.60 0.43
C GLU A 33 -5.53 7.91 1.12
N THR A 34 -4.53 8.70 1.51
CA THR A 34 -3.42 8.18 2.28
C THR A 34 -3.86 8.04 3.73
N ALA A 35 -4.00 6.82 4.20
CA ALA A 35 -4.42 6.56 5.57
C ALA A 35 -3.25 6.60 6.54
N LEU A 36 -2.07 6.14 6.10
CA LEU A 36 -0.89 6.09 6.96
C LEU A 36 0.35 6.05 6.07
N GLN A 37 1.39 6.77 6.49
CA GLN A 37 2.72 6.66 5.91
C GLN A 37 3.70 6.41 7.03
N THR A 38 4.60 5.47 6.84
CA THR A 38 5.60 5.13 7.85
C THR A 38 6.84 4.56 7.18
N ILE A 39 7.86 4.31 7.97
CA ILE A 39 9.10 3.70 7.52
C ILE A 39 9.31 2.43 8.32
N ASN A 40 9.51 1.33 7.62
CA ASN A 40 9.90 0.08 8.25
C ASN A 40 11.42 0.12 8.45
N LYS A 41 11.82 0.42 9.67
CA LYS A 41 13.24 0.62 9.97
C LYS A 41 14.06 -0.65 9.80
N GLU A 42 13.47 -1.80 10.07
CA GLU A 42 14.18 -3.07 9.95
C GLU A 42 14.54 -3.39 8.51
N ALA A 43 13.62 -3.10 7.60
CA ALA A 43 13.82 -3.38 6.18
C ALA A 43 14.27 -2.14 5.41
N ASP A 44 14.37 -0.98 6.07
CA ASP A 44 14.69 0.29 5.43
C ASP A 44 13.76 0.58 4.26
N GLU A 45 12.47 0.37 4.49
CA GLU A 45 11.44 0.54 3.48
C GLU A 45 10.46 1.61 3.89
N LYS A 46 10.08 2.45 2.94
CA LYS A 46 8.97 3.36 3.12
C LYS A 46 7.68 2.61 2.85
N VAL A 47 6.68 2.83 3.67
CA VAL A 47 5.41 2.13 3.57
C VAL A 47 4.27 3.14 3.61
N ALA A 48 3.28 2.94 2.76
CA ALA A 48 2.08 3.77 2.77
C ALA A 48 0.85 2.89 2.66
N PHE A 49 -0.17 3.24 3.42
CA PHE A 49 -1.47 2.60 3.35
C PHE A 49 -2.44 3.56 2.67
N LEU A 50 -3.04 3.11 1.58
CA LEU A 50 -3.97 3.89 0.78
C LEU A 50 -5.33 3.23 0.87
N LYS A 51 -6.37 4.04 1.03
CA LYS A 51 -7.70 3.53 1.29
C LYS A 51 -8.71 4.11 0.32
N LEU A 52 -9.57 3.25 -0.22
CA LEU A 52 -10.74 3.64 -0.99
C LEU A 52 -11.90 2.76 -0.53
N LYS A 53 -12.85 3.33 0.21
CA LYS A 53 -13.94 2.59 0.84
C LYS A 53 -13.38 1.47 1.71
N THR A 54 -13.69 0.20 1.41
CA THR A 54 -13.18 -0.94 2.17
C THR A 54 -11.90 -1.54 1.60
N LEU A 55 -11.43 -1.00 0.48
CA LEU A 55 -10.21 -1.50 -0.13
C LEU A 55 -9.01 -0.77 0.47
N VAL A 56 -8.06 -1.52 0.97
CA VAL A 56 -6.83 -0.97 1.53
C VAL A 56 -5.65 -1.52 0.74
N ILE A 57 -4.81 -0.62 0.25
CA ILE A 57 -3.59 -0.98 -0.46
C ILE A 57 -2.41 -0.60 0.41
N GLU A 58 -1.57 -1.58 0.70
CA GLU A 58 -0.29 -1.34 1.35
C GLU A 58 0.77 -1.31 0.26
N THR A 59 1.39 -0.16 0.04
CA THR A 59 2.51 -0.05 -0.89
C THR A 59 3.78 0.16 -0.09
N TYR A 60 4.84 -0.51 -0.49
CA TYR A 60 6.13 -0.42 0.19
C TYR A 60 7.22 -0.26 -0.84
N GLU A 61 8.16 0.62 -0.55
CA GLU A 61 9.24 0.91 -1.47
C GLU A 61 10.33 -0.13 -1.32
N ASN A 62 10.55 -0.83 -2.41
CA ASN A 62 11.63 -1.81 -2.51
C ASN A 62 12.46 -1.43 -3.73
N LYS A 63 13.71 -1.07 -3.49
CA LYS A 63 14.58 -0.61 -4.57
C LYS A 63 14.80 -1.66 -5.65
N ALA A 64 14.58 -2.92 -5.33
CA ALA A 64 14.67 -3.99 -6.29
C ALA A 64 13.38 -4.20 -7.09
N ALA A 65 12.28 -3.58 -6.69
CA ALA A 65 11.01 -3.71 -7.40
C ALA A 65 11.05 -2.95 -8.73
N LYS A 66 10.31 -3.45 -9.68
CA LYS A 66 10.25 -2.85 -11.01
C LYS A 66 8.83 -2.56 -11.44
#